data_da6bbd605063d5e7d7733cf3dd4b95f0
#
_entry.id   da6bbd605063d5e7d7733cf3dd4b95f0
#
_cell.length_a   1.000
_cell.length_b   1.000
_cell.length_c   1.000
_cell.angle_alpha   90.00
_cell.angle_beta   90.00
_cell.angle_gamma   90.00
#
_symmetry.space_group_name_H-M   'P 1'
#
loop_
_entity.id
_entity.type
_entity.pdbx_description
1 polymer ?
#
loop_
_entity_poly.entity_id
_entity_poly.type
_entity_poly.pdbx_seq_one_letter_code
_entity_poly.pdbx_strand_id
1 'polypeptide(L)'
;MDWMRFLRGTPAGDYVYQEAPYEEQVRRAADLLDQADAVLIGAGAGLSAAAGLVYGGRRFTDNFSEFIGRYVPVAMRDMYAAGFYPFPTQEERWAYWSRHAYVNRIEPPALPLYLKVFGMMRKREHFVLTTNVDHQFWKAGFKDEDIFATQGDYGLIQCAKRSEER
;
A
#
# COMPACT_ATOMS: atom_id res chain seq x y z
N MET A 1 13.95 7.07 -20.41
CA MET A 1 14.34 6.17 -19.30
C MET A 1 15.08 4.96 -19.89
N ASP A 2 16.28 4.67 -19.43
CA ASP A 2 17.08 3.55 -19.93
C ASP A 2 16.68 2.27 -19.18
N TRP A 3 15.73 1.53 -19.74
CA TRP A 3 15.22 0.26 -19.21
C TRP A 3 16.30 -0.80 -19.02
N MET A 4 17.40 -0.73 -19.81
CA MET A 4 18.50 -1.68 -19.69
C MET A 4 19.29 -1.49 -18.39
N ARG A 5 19.37 -0.27 -17.87
CA ARG A 5 20.00 0.00 -16.56
C ARG A 5 19.16 -0.55 -15.42
N PHE A 6 17.84 -0.37 -15.49
CA PHE A 6 16.91 -0.98 -14.53
C PHE A 6 17.03 -2.49 -14.48
N LEU A 7 17.01 -3.16 -15.65
CA LEU A 7 17.11 -4.62 -15.76
C LEU A 7 18.48 -5.16 -15.28
N ARG A 8 19.52 -4.35 -15.33
CA ARG A 8 20.86 -4.69 -14.82
C ARG A 8 21.03 -4.45 -13.31
N GLY A 9 19.97 -4.05 -12.62
CA GLY A 9 20.01 -3.77 -11.18
C GLY A 9 20.78 -2.50 -10.81
N THR A 10 20.96 -1.55 -11.74
CA THR A 10 21.56 -0.26 -11.44
C THR A 10 20.67 0.49 -10.44
N PRO A 11 21.21 1.05 -9.35
CA PRO A 11 20.41 1.82 -8.38
C PRO A 11 19.65 2.95 -9.06
N ALA A 12 18.38 3.13 -8.68
CA ALA A 12 17.51 4.14 -9.29
C ALA A 12 18.12 5.56 -9.25
N GLY A 13 18.85 5.92 -8.20
CA GLY A 13 19.57 7.19 -8.07
C GLY A 13 20.58 7.46 -9.19
N ASP A 14 21.12 6.40 -9.81
CA ASP A 14 22.15 6.53 -10.83
C ASP A 14 21.58 6.85 -12.23
N TYR A 15 20.29 6.69 -12.45
CA TYR A 15 19.67 6.95 -13.75
C TYR A 15 18.39 7.79 -13.71
N VAL A 16 17.69 7.87 -12.56
CA VAL A 16 16.45 8.68 -12.43
C VAL A 16 16.76 10.15 -12.18
N TYR A 17 17.83 10.45 -11.44
CA TYR A 17 18.16 11.81 -11.01
C TYR A 17 19.20 12.52 -11.88
N GLN A 18 19.74 11.89 -12.91
CA GLN A 18 20.82 12.46 -13.73
C GLN A 18 20.35 13.31 -14.93
N GLU A 19 19.06 13.31 -15.27
CA GLU A 19 18.60 13.92 -16.52
C GLU A 19 18.14 15.37 -16.40
N ALA A 20 17.69 15.82 -15.21
CA ALA A 20 17.25 17.20 -14.97
C ALA A 20 17.09 17.49 -13.46
N PRO A 21 17.12 18.78 -13.03
CA PRO A 21 16.77 19.18 -11.68
C PRO A 21 15.37 18.73 -11.28
N TYR A 22 15.16 18.49 -9.99
CA TYR A 22 13.89 17.96 -9.45
C TYR A 22 12.66 18.80 -9.88
N GLU A 23 12.74 20.11 -9.78
CA GLU A 23 11.65 21.02 -10.15
C GLU A 23 11.29 20.91 -11.64
N GLU A 24 12.28 20.71 -12.49
CA GLU A 24 12.05 20.50 -13.92
C GLU A 24 11.37 19.17 -14.19
N GLN A 25 11.78 18.11 -13.50
CA GLN A 25 11.14 16.79 -13.60
C GLN A 25 9.68 16.85 -13.13
N VAL A 26 9.39 17.53 -12.02
CA VAL A 26 8.03 17.73 -11.51
C VAL A 26 7.17 18.51 -12.51
N ARG A 27 7.69 19.58 -13.09
CA ARG A 27 6.98 20.37 -14.12
C ARG A 27 6.67 19.51 -15.34
N ARG A 28 7.66 18.80 -15.85
CA ARG A 28 7.48 17.87 -16.97
C ARG A 28 6.43 16.78 -16.68
N ALA A 29 6.43 16.23 -15.46
CA ALA A 29 5.39 15.27 -15.05
C ALA A 29 4.00 15.92 -15.02
N ALA A 30 3.88 17.14 -14.53
CA ALA A 30 2.62 17.88 -14.54
C ALA A 30 2.11 18.13 -15.96
N ASP A 31 3.00 18.60 -16.86
CA ASP A 31 2.67 18.85 -18.27
C ASP A 31 2.21 17.57 -18.99
N LEU A 32 2.83 16.41 -18.69
CA LEU A 32 2.42 15.13 -19.22
C LEU A 32 1.04 14.69 -18.70
N LEU A 33 0.77 14.92 -17.42
CA LEU A 33 -0.54 14.65 -16.84
C LEU A 33 -1.63 15.53 -17.47
N ASP A 34 -1.32 16.79 -17.76
CA ASP A 34 -2.28 17.73 -18.37
C ASP A 34 -2.58 17.40 -19.84
N GLN A 35 -1.63 16.77 -20.55
CA GLN A 35 -1.77 16.36 -21.94
C GLN A 35 -2.32 14.94 -22.12
N ALA A 36 -2.38 14.16 -21.04
CA ALA A 36 -2.82 12.77 -21.12
C ALA A 36 -4.33 12.65 -21.30
N ASP A 37 -4.78 11.83 -22.26
CA ASP A 37 -6.17 11.47 -22.46
C ASP A 37 -6.69 10.58 -21.31
N ALA A 38 -5.81 9.71 -20.75
CA ALA A 38 -6.10 8.84 -19.62
C ALA A 38 -4.86 8.61 -18.76
N VAL A 39 -5.06 8.31 -17.47
CA VAL A 39 -3.97 8.09 -16.50
C VAL A 39 -4.09 6.73 -15.85
N LEU A 40 -3.06 5.90 -15.98
CA LEU A 40 -2.92 4.67 -15.21
C LEU A 40 -2.10 4.93 -13.94
N ILE A 41 -2.71 4.68 -12.78
CA ILE A 41 -2.05 4.81 -11.47
C ILE A 41 -1.57 3.45 -11.01
N GLY A 42 -0.27 3.21 -11.05
CA GLY A 42 0.37 2.03 -10.42
C GLY A 42 0.74 2.34 -8.98
N ALA A 43 0.17 1.62 -8.01
CA ALA A 43 0.42 1.87 -6.59
C ALA A 43 0.76 0.59 -5.80
N GLY A 44 1.73 0.71 -4.91
CA GLY A 44 2.16 -0.34 -4.00
C GLY A 44 2.37 0.18 -2.58
N ALA A 45 2.90 -0.67 -1.70
CA ALA A 45 3.10 -0.40 -0.27
C ALA A 45 3.84 0.92 0.04
N GLY A 46 4.67 1.41 -0.90
CA GLY A 46 5.36 2.69 -0.77
C GLY A 46 4.41 3.88 -0.67
N LEU A 47 3.28 3.86 -1.39
CA LEU A 47 2.26 4.91 -1.29
C LEU A 47 1.60 4.91 0.09
N SER A 48 1.23 3.73 0.60
CA SER A 48 0.63 3.59 1.94
C SER A 48 1.62 4.00 3.03
N ALA A 49 2.88 3.60 2.92
CA ALA A 49 3.93 3.99 3.86
C ALA A 49 4.16 5.51 3.87
N ALA A 50 4.21 6.15 2.69
CA ALA A 50 4.30 7.60 2.56
C ALA A 50 3.06 8.32 3.11
N ALA A 51 1.89 7.68 3.08
CA ALA A 51 0.65 8.18 3.69
C ALA A 51 0.59 7.96 5.21
N GLY A 52 1.55 7.25 5.82
CA GLY A 52 1.63 6.99 7.26
C GLY A 52 1.28 5.56 7.69
N LEU A 53 0.86 4.67 6.78
CA LEU A 53 0.56 3.27 7.08
C LEU A 53 1.85 2.42 7.05
N VAL A 54 2.84 2.79 7.85
CA VAL A 54 4.07 2.00 8.00
C VAL A 54 3.83 0.77 8.88
N TYR A 55 4.43 -0.36 8.53
CA TYR A 55 4.25 -1.63 9.24
C TYR A 55 5.22 -1.82 10.41
N GLY A 56 6.23 -0.98 10.54
CA GLY A 56 7.24 -1.07 11.58
C GLY A 56 7.27 0.13 12.54
N GLY A 57 8.32 0.20 13.35
CA GLY A 57 8.56 1.29 14.28
C GLY A 57 7.49 1.42 15.36
N ARG A 58 7.28 2.66 15.83
CA ARG A 58 6.33 2.94 16.92
C ARG A 58 4.92 2.46 16.63
N ARG A 59 4.46 2.58 15.37
CA ARG A 59 3.13 2.14 14.99
C ARG A 59 2.94 0.64 15.24
N PHE A 60 3.97 -0.18 14.99
CA PHE A 60 3.93 -1.60 15.32
C PHE A 60 3.98 -1.83 16.84
N THR A 61 4.94 -1.24 17.55
CA THR A 61 5.11 -1.47 18.98
C THR A 61 3.91 -1.00 19.79
N ASP A 62 3.28 0.11 19.42
CA ASP A 62 2.12 0.65 20.13
C ASP A 62 0.86 -0.19 19.93
N ASN A 63 0.69 -0.80 18.76
CA ASN A 63 -0.51 -1.58 18.44
C ASN A 63 -0.39 -3.08 18.71
N PHE A 64 0.85 -3.62 18.84
CA PHE A 64 1.09 -5.07 18.94
C PHE A 64 1.99 -5.45 20.12
N SER A 65 2.08 -4.61 21.15
CA SER A 65 2.92 -4.85 22.32
C SER A 65 2.68 -6.21 23.01
N GLU A 66 1.42 -6.65 23.09
CA GLU A 66 1.03 -7.95 23.65
C GLU A 66 1.64 -9.13 22.88
N PHE A 67 1.68 -9.03 21.55
CA PHE A 67 2.27 -10.05 20.69
C PHE A 67 3.80 -10.02 20.76
N ILE A 68 4.40 -8.82 20.76
CA ILE A 68 5.85 -8.63 20.86
C ILE A 68 6.39 -9.23 22.18
N GLY A 69 5.67 -9.06 23.28
CA GLY A 69 6.07 -9.61 24.60
C GLY A 69 5.85 -11.12 24.74
N ARG A 70 5.00 -11.72 23.91
CA ARG A 70 4.59 -13.13 24.03
C ARG A 70 5.34 -14.07 23.08
N TYR A 71 5.73 -13.59 21.89
CA TYR A 71 6.31 -14.42 20.85
C TYR A 71 7.78 -14.08 20.57
N VAL A 72 8.42 -14.90 19.74
CA VAL A 72 9.87 -14.78 19.43
C VAL A 72 10.18 -13.42 18.80
N PRO A 73 11.10 -12.63 19.39
CA PRO A 73 11.38 -11.25 18.98
C PRO A 73 11.77 -11.11 17.49
N VAL A 74 12.51 -12.06 16.93
CA VAL A 74 12.93 -12.01 15.52
C VAL A 74 11.76 -12.08 14.54
N ALA A 75 10.65 -12.72 14.91
CA ALA A 75 9.44 -12.77 14.12
C ALA A 75 8.53 -11.55 14.34
N MET A 76 8.64 -10.91 15.52
CA MET A 76 7.82 -9.76 15.92
C MET A 76 8.55 -8.42 15.69
N ARG A 77 9.21 -8.25 14.55
CA ARG A 77 9.96 -7.04 14.21
C ARG A 77 9.11 -5.95 13.52
N ASP A 78 8.07 -6.36 12.81
CA ASP A 78 7.12 -5.51 12.13
C ASP A 78 5.82 -6.28 11.85
N MET A 79 4.76 -5.58 11.41
CA MET A 79 3.45 -6.18 11.13
C MET A 79 3.50 -7.22 10.02
N TYR A 80 4.38 -7.03 9.01
CA TYR A 80 4.48 -7.96 7.89
C TYR A 80 5.12 -9.28 8.33
N ALA A 81 6.28 -9.21 9.00
CA ALA A 81 6.96 -10.39 9.51
C ALA A 81 6.09 -11.17 10.52
N ALA A 82 5.42 -10.47 11.43
CA ALA A 82 4.53 -11.07 12.41
C ALA A 82 3.29 -11.74 11.78
N GLY A 83 2.82 -11.26 10.64
CA GLY A 83 1.72 -11.88 9.91
C GLY A 83 2.00 -13.29 9.41
N PHE A 84 3.27 -13.63 9.20
CA PHE A 84 3.72 -14.99 8.80
C PHE A 84 4.13 -15.87 10.00
N TYR A 85 4.01 -15.38 11.21
CA TYR A 85 4.33 -16.18 12.39
C TYR A 85 3.37 -17.36 12.51
N PRO A 86 3.89 -18.59 12.74
CA PRO A 86 3.04 -19.79 12.90
C PRO A 86 2.44 -19.81 14.31
N PHE A 87 1.39 -19.02 14.54
CA PHE A 87 0.71 -18.96 15.82
C PHE A 87 0.25 -20.35 16.29
N PRO A 88 0.40 -20.67 17.58
CA PRO A 88 0.09 -22.00 18.10
C PRO A 88 -1.38 -22.43 17.93
N THR A 89 -2.30 -21.46 17.97
CA THR A 89 -3.74 -21.72 17.83
C THR A 89 -4.37 -20.80 16.77
N GLN A 90 -5.55 -21.18 16.28
CA GLN A 90 -6.30 -20.33 15.35
C GLN A 90 -6.83 -19.06 16.02
N GLU A 91 -7.16 -19.13 17.31
CA GLU A 91 -7.60 -17.99 18.11
C GLU A 91 -6.51 -16.92 18.18
N GLU A 92 -5.26 -17.33 18.46
CA GLU A 92 -4.11 -16.41 18.49
C GLU A 92 -3.82 -15.82 17.11
N ARG A 93 -3.89 -16.62 16.06
CA ARG A 93 -3.76 -16.17 14.69
C ARG A 93 -4.81 -15.13 14.32
N TRP A 94 -6.08 -15.39 14.66
CA TRP A 94 -7.16 -14.46 14.36
C TRP A 94 -7.14 -13.23 15.27
N ALA A 95 -6.67 -13.34 16.51
CA ALA A 95 -6.43 -12.18 17.37
C ALA A 95 -5.39 -11.23 16.74
N TYR A 96 -4.32 -11.77 16.16
CA TYR A 96 -3.34 -10.99 15.42
C TYR A 96 -3.95 -10.36 14.15
N TRP A 97 -4.54 -11.18 13.28
CA TRP A 97 -5.03 -10.73 11.98
C TRP A 97 -6.22 -9.77 12.08
N SER A 98 -7.11 -9.94 13.05
CA SER A 98 -8.21 -8.98 13.28
C SER A 98 -7.67 -7.60 13.68
N ARG A 99 -6.67 -7.54 14.55
CA ARG A 99 -5.99 -6.29 14.90
C ARG A 99 -5.23 -5.71 13.71
N HIS A 100 -4.54 -6.56 12.94
CA HIS A 100 -3.82 -6.14 11.75
C HIS A 100 -4.77 -5.49 10.71
N ALA A 101 -5.88 -6.13 10.42
CA ALA A 101 -6.90 -5.60 9.52
C ALA A 101 -7.52 -4.31 10.09
N TYR A 102 -7.80 -4.27 11.38
CA TYR A 102 -8.37 -3.09 12.04
C TYR A 102 -7.47 -1.86 11.85
N VAL A 103 -6.22 -1.92 12.30
CA VAL A 103 -5.31 -0.76 12.27
C VAL A 103 -4.84 -0.36 10.88
N ASN A 104 -4.86 -1.27 9.91
CA ASN A 104 -4.39 -0.97 8.56
C ASN A 104 -5.50 -0.65 7.56
N ARG A 105 -6.72 -1.10 7.82
CA ARG A 105 -7.82 -0.95 6.86
C ARG A 105 -9.06 -0.29 7.45
N ILE A 106 -9.48 -0.67 8.66
CA ILE A 106 -10.77 -0.22 9.21
C ILE A 106 -10.65 1.14 9.87
N GLU A 107 -9.75 1.27 10.84
CA GLU A 107 -9.56 2.47 11.66
C GLU A 107 -9.10 3.70 10.87
N PRO A 108 -8.08 3.63 9.98
CA PRO A 108 -7.59 4.83 9.30
C PRO A 108 -8.68 5.45 8.41
N PRO A 109 -8.92 6.76 8.52
CA PRO A 109 -9.77 7.47 7.55
C PRO A 109 -9.10 7.52 6.18
N ALA A 110 -9.74 8.16 5.20
CA ALA A 110 -9.07 8.53 3.96
C ALA A 110 -7.84 9.40 4.26
N LEU A 111 -6.66 8.92 3.90
CA LEU A 111 -5.41 9.60 4.24
C LEU A 111 -5.11 10.76 3.29
N PRO A 112 -4.48 11.85 3.78
CA PRO A 112 -4.28 13.08 3.01
C PRO A 112 -3.57 12.87 1.67
N LEU A 113 -2.60 11.94 1.60
CA LEU A 113 -1.90 11.66 0.35
C LEU A 113 -2.84 11.05 -0.70
N TYR A 114 -3.69 10.09 -0.31
CA TYR A 114 -4.68 9.50 -1.21
C TYR A 114 -5.74 10.50 -1.64
N LEU A 115 -6.18 11.38 -0.74
CA LEU A 115 -7.09 12.49 -1.09
C LEU A 115 -6.46 13.45 -2.10
N LYS A 116 -5.15 13.74 -2.00
CA LYS A 116 -4.43 14.56 -2.99
C LYS A 116 -4.40 13.85 -4.36
N VAL A 117 -4.07 12.56 -4.38
CA VAL A 117 -4.07 11.77 -5.63
C VAL A 117 -5.46 11.78 -6.26
N PHE A 118 -6.51 11.55 -5.48
CA PHE A 118 -7.90 11.63 -5.95
C PHE A 118 -8.23 13.04 -6.49
N GLY A 119 -7.86 14.09 -5.78
CA GLY A 119 -8.08 15.46 -6.20
C GLY A 119 -7.47 15.78 -7.58
N MET A 120 -6.31 15.19 -7.89
CA MET A 120 -5.65 15.32 -9.20
C MET A 120 -6.38 14.52 -10.29
N MET A 121 -6.97 13.36 -9.94
CA MET A 121 -7.53 12.40 -10.91
C MET A 121 -9.03 12.56 -11.16
N ARG A 122 -9.82 13.04 -10.21
CA ARG A 122 -11.30 13.05 -10.23
C ARG A 122 -11.98 13.68 -11.46
N LYS A 123 -11.24 14.47 -12.25
CA LYS A 123 -11.74 15.12 -13.48
C LYS A 123 -11.08 14.57 -14.74
N ARG A 124 -10.30 13.50 -14.63
CA ARG A 124 -9.55 12.87 -15.71
C ARG A 124 -10.04 11.44 -15.88
N GLU A 125 -9.97 10.94 -17.08
CA GLU A 125 -10.08 9.49 -17.31
C GLU A 125 -8.91 8.81 -16.60
N HIS A 126 -9.19 7.85 -15.74
CA HIS A 126 -8.15 7.21 -14.95
C HIS A 126 -8.52 5.76 -14.56
N PHE A 127 -7.49 4.96 -14.28
CA PHE A 127 -7.62 3.63 -13.72
C PHE A 127 -6.53 3.37 -12.69
N VAL A 128 -6.85 2.69 -11.60
CA VAL A 128 -5.93 2.33 -10.53
C VAL A 128 -5.60 0.85 -10.59
N LEU A 129 -4.31 0.53 -10.70
CA LEU A 129 -3.78 -0.81 -10.53
C LEU A 129 -2.96 -0.83 -9.24
N THR A 130 -3.43 -1.57 -8.22
CA THR A 130 -2.75 -1.55 -6.92
C THR A 130 -2.52 -2.94 -6.34
N THR A 131 -1.39 -3.09 -5.64
CA THR A 131 -1.11 -4.22 -4.76
C THR A 131 -1.48 -3.93 -3.30
N ASN A 132 -1.95 -2.72 -2.99
CA ASN A 132 -2.35 -2.34 -1.64
C ASN A 132 -3.69 -2.96 -1.26
N VAL A 133 -3.80 -3.36 0.00
CA VAL A 133 -4.96 -4.07 0.58
C VAL A 133 -5.64 -3.26 1.70
N ASP A 134 -5.29 -1.97 1.82
CA ASP A 134 -5.69 -1.06 2.90
C ASP A 134 -6.96 -0.26 2.61
N HIS A 135 -7.58 -0.45 1.43
CA HIS A 135 -8.81 0.22 1.01
C HIS A 135 -8.72 1.74 0.85
N GLN A 136 -7.53 2.32 0.82
CA GLN A 136 -7.36 3.76 0.84
C GLN A 136 -7.84 4.48 -0.42
N PHE A 137 -7.73 3.84 -1.59
CA PHE A 137 -8.27 4.41 -2.84
C PHE A 137 -9.78 4.62 -2.76
N TRP A 138 -10.53 3.60 -2.30
CA TRP A 138 -11.98 3.71 -2.11
C TRP A 138 -12.35 4.77 -1.07
N LYS A 139 -11.65 4.78 0.06
CA LYS A 139 -11.84 5.82 1.10
C LYS A 139 -11.59 7.22 0.59
N ALA A 140 -10.66 7.40 -0.33
CA ALA A 140 -10.36 8.68 -0.94
C ALA A 140 -11.41 9.13 -1.97
N GLY A 141 -12.30 8.24 -2.43
CA GLY A 141 -13.40 8.54 -3.35
C GLY A 141 -13.26 7.99 -4.76
N PHE A 142 -12.25 7.16 -5.04
CA PHE A 142 -12.17 6.43 -6.30
C PHE A 142 -13.30 5.41 -6.37
N LYS A 143 -13.86 5.20 -7.56
CA LYS A 143 -14.94 4.24 -7.76
C LYS A 143 -14.41 2.83 -7.88
N ASP A 144 -15.24 1.86 -7.50
CA ASP A 144 -14.87 0.44 -7.57
C ASP A 144 -14.55 -0.01 -9.00
N GLU A 145 -15.28 0.48 -9.98
CA GLU A 145 -15.09 0.20 -11.41
C GLU A 145 -13.75 0.70 -11.97
N ASP A 146 -13.14 1.68 -11.32
CA ASP A 146 -11.86 2.30 -11.72
C ASP A 146 -10.65 1.70 -10.98
N ILE A 147 -10.85 0.64 -10.17
CA ILE A 147 -9.79 0.06 -9.34
C ILE A 147 -9.65 -1.44 -9.59
N PHE A 148 -8.42 -1.88 -9.81
CA PHE A 148 -8.06 -3.29 -9.76
C PHE A 148 -7.03 -3.53 -8.66
N ALA A 149 -7.48 -4.16 -7.55
CA ALA A 149 -6.64 -4.57 -6.43
C ALA A 149 -6.18 -6.03 -6.63
N THR A 150 -4.93 -6.21 -7.01
CA THR A 150 -4.39 -7.52 -7.43
C THR A 150 -4.21 -8.53 -6.29
N GLN A 151 -4.18 -8.06 -5.03
CA GLN A 151 -3.97 -8.90 -3.83
C GLN A 151 -5.18 -8.93 -2.91
N GLY A 152 -6.34 -8.42 -3.36
CA GLY A 152 -7.55 -8.35 -2.56
C GLY A 152 -7.57 -7.18 -1.57
N ASP A 153 -8.24 -7.37 -0.43
CA ASP A 153 -8.50 -6.33 0.57
C ASP A 153 -8.47 -6.96 1.97
N TYR A 154 -7.89 -6.30 2.96
CA TYR A 154 -7.88 -6.79 4.36
C TYR A 154 -9.26 -6.89 4.99
N GLY A 155 -10.28 -6.31 4.38
CA GLY A 155 -11.67 -6.46 4.81
C GLY A 155 -12.37 -7.69 4.25
N LEU A 156 -11.72 -8.46 3.36
CA LEU A 156 -12.28 -9.67 2.76
C LEU A 156 -11.68 -10.92 3.42
N ILE A 157 -12.54 -11.92 3.64
CA ILE A 157 -12.15 -13.20 4.22
C ILE A 157 -12.51 -14.30 3.21
N GLN A 158 -11.56 -15.17 2.92
CA GLN A 158 -11.79 -16.32 2.06
C GLN A 158 -11.84 -17.62 2.88
N CYS A 159 -12.85 -18.44 2.64
CA CYS A 159 -12.94 -19.76 3.25
C CYS A 159 -11.92 -20.70 2.59
N ALA A 160 -10.97 -21.23 3.38
CA ALA A 160 -9.93 -22.14 2.88
C ALA A 160 -10.46 -23.43 2.23
N LYS A 161 -11.67 -23.89 2.62
CA LYS A 161 -12.29 -25.10 2.06
C LYS A 161 -13.17 -24.83 0.85
N ARG A 162 -13.79 -23.65 0.75
CA ARG A 162 -14.79 -23.32 -0.28
C ARG A 162 -14.30 -22.33 -1.31
N SER A 163 -13.12 -21.72 -1.07
CA SER A 163 -12.56 -20.66 -1.93
C SER A 163 -13.53 -19.48 -2.20
N GLU A 164 -14.46 -19.22 -1.26
CA GLU A 164 -15.41 -18.12 -1.33
C GLU A 164 -14.86 -16.91 -0.55
N GLU A 165 -14.86 -15.74 -1.17
CA GLU A 165 -14.60 -14.46 -0.49
C GLU A 165 -15.87 -13.98 0.24
N ARG A 166 -15.68 -13.42 1.44
CA ARG A 166 -16.77 -12.85 2.24
C ARG A 166 -16.28 -11.60 2.99
#